data_6cecf8fe646f4bddeea3db4b8c64ee3a
#
_entry.id   6cecf8fe646f4bddeea3db4b8c64ee3a
#
_cell.length_a   1.000
_cell.length_b   1.000
_cell.length_c   1.000
_cell.angle_alpha   90.00
_cell.angle_beta   90.00
_cell.angle_gamma   90.00
#
_symmetry.space_group_name_H-M   'P 1'
#
loop_
_entity.id
_entity.type
_entity.pdbx_description
1 polymer ?
#
loop_
_entity_poly.entity_id
_entity_poly.type
_entity_poly.pdbx_seq_one_letter_code
_entity_poly.pdbx_strand_id
1 'polypeptide(L)'
;MFKGMQFFQKVGERVIRLKPRTVIAILALLLIAPVVANPNGPPWLNGGDRVVETGCTCHGDGAPSTEVVVSISGVPRSYSLGATYDFTISLQHASNEDGGYMLWDYNSGTLTPGEGSKTVDDEPGALSQSEVGNNWAVSWTAPTEDVGSVAFQLVGNAVNGNGQFDGGDLWNILSFSISAPDSTYEDDEANRELRTISVGDYDSLFVAVEDPAALEAERQEGIAEDFFNNGNLFYWTTLAIIILGAVVQGEFYERKFGGGPPHLDMSLAVPQGVRRGVLSIVTILLFAWALDSSQAWGVIMITGMLMLWAIFGVYRTVVQARAPKQYTDLI
;
A
#
# COMPACT_ATOMS: atom_id res chain seq x y z
N MET A 1 -21.22 5.32 57.19
CA MET A 1 -20.23 4.70 56.29
C MET A 1 -20.94 3.89 55.18
N PHE A 2 -21.93 4.46 54.48
CA PHE A 2 -22.70 3.76 53.42
C PHE A 2 -23.25 4.71 52.34
N LYS A 3 -22.48 5.71 51.93
CA LYS A 3 -22.87 6.64 50.81
C LYS A 3 -21.97 6.57 49.56
N GLY A 4 -20.92 5.74 49.60
CA GLY A 4 -19.95 5.65 48.47
C GLY A 4 -20.22 4.54 47.45
N MET A 5 -21.12 3.60 47.75
CA MET A 5 -21.29 2.40 46.89
C MET A 5 -22.39 2.52 45.84
N GLN A 6 -23.22 3.56 45.92
CA GLN A 6 -24.26 3.80 44.90
C GLN A 6 -23.79 4.64 43.69
N PHE A 7 -22.61 5.27 43.77
CA PHE A 7 -22.10 6.10 42.67
C PHE A 7 -21.44 5.26 41.57
N PHE A 8 -20.84 4.11 41.93
CA PHE A 8 -20.18 3.22 40.96
C PHE A 8 -21.16 2.33 40.16
N GLN A 9 -22.39 2.15 40.63
CA GLN A 9 -23.39 1.33 39.95
C GLN A 9 -24.11 2.07 38.79
N LYS A 10 -23.97 3.39 38.71
CA LYS A 10 -24.65 4.24 37.69
C LYS A 10 -23.79 4.57 36.46
N VAL A 11 -22.50 4.23 36.48
CA VAL A 11 -21.58 4.49 35.34
C VAL A 11 -21.50 3.29 34.38
N GLY A 12 -22.01 2.11 34.74
CA GLY A 12 -21.93 0.88 33.96
C GLY A 12 -22.98 0.67 32.87
N GLU A 13 -24.00 1.52 32.72
CA GLU A 13 -25.16 1.23 31.85
C GLU A 13 -25.36 2.15 30.65
N ARG A 14 -24.40 2.95 30.27
CA ARG A 14 -24.42 3.58 28.93
C ARG A 14 -23.58 2.78 27.93
N VAL A 15 -23.95 1.54 27.68
CA VAL A 15 -23.58 0.90 26.41
C VAL A 15 -24.30 1.67 25.32
N ILE A 16 -23.54 2.49 24.58
CA ILE A 16 -24.03 3.17 23.37
C ILE A 16 -24.43 2.06 22.41
N ARG A 17 -25.72 1.69 22.36
CA ARG A 17 -26.29 0.80 21.36
C ARG A 17 -26.29 1.55 20.02
N LEU A 18 -25.17 1.53 19.33
CA LEU A 18 -25.08 1.98 17.94
C LEU A 18 -26.07 1.14 17.12
N LYS A 19 -26.96 1.81 16.39
CA LYS A 19 -27.87 1.11 15.46
C LYS A 19 -27.00 0.35 14.45
N PRO A 20 -27.36 -0.87 14.03
CA PRO A 20 -26.55 -1.68 13.10
C PRO A 20 -26.23 -0.91 11.79
N ARG A 21 -27.11 -0.02 11.35
CA ARG A 21 -26.86 0.87 10.20
C ARG A 21 -25.71 1.86 10.46
N THR A 22 -25.56 2.33 11.68
CA THR A 22 -24.47 3.27 12.06
C THR A 22 -23.13 2.54 12.14
N VAL A 23 -23.11 1.28 12.61
CA VAL A 23 -21.92 0.44 12.62
C VAL A 23 -21.46 0.09 11.19
N ILE A 24 -22.42 -0.25 10.31
CA ILE A 24 -22.13 -0.50 8.89
C ILE A 24 -21.60 0.76 8.20
N ALA A 25 -22.18 1.94 8.48
CA ALA A 25 -21.70 3.20 7.92
C ALA A 25 -20.28 3.56 8.41
N ILE A 26 -19.97 3.32 9.69
CA ILE A 26 -18.62 3.54 10.24
C ILE A 26 -17.62 2.54 9.65
N LEU A 27 -18.00 1.25 9.51
CA LEU A 27 -17.18 0.24 8.85
C LEU A 27 -16.96 0.56 7.37
N ALA A 28 -17.98 1.03 6.66
CA ALA A 28 -17.85 1.47 5.27
C ALA A 28 -16.95 2.71 5.14
N LEU A 29 -17.02 3.66 6.10
CA LEU A 29 -16.12 4.82 6.13
C LEU A 29 -14.65 4.45 6.43
N LEU A 30 -14.42 3.40 7.23
CA LEU A 30 -13.08 2.89 7.54
C LEU A 30 -12.47 2.11 6.37
N LEU A 31 -13.30 1.63 5.43
CA LEU A 31 -12.86 0.94 4.22
C LEU A 31 -12.56 1.90 3.06
N ILE A 32 -12.93 3.18 3.18
CA ILE A 32 -12.63 4.25 2.22
C ILE A 32 -11.53 5.11 2.84
N ALA A 33 -10.35 4.54 3.07
CA ALA A 33 -9.14 5.36 3.17
C ALA A 33 -8.68 5.60 1.73
N PRO A 34 -8.79 6.83 1.18
CA PRO A 34 -8.18 7.11 -0.09
C PRO A 34 -6.67 6.97 0.11
N VAL A 35 -6.03 6.09 -0.65
CA VAL A 35 -4.59 6.19 -0.89
C VAL A 35 -4.45 7.42 -1.78
N VAL A 36 -4.23 8.58 -1.17
CA VAL A 36 -4.07 9.83 -1.89
C VAL A 36 -2.60 9.93 -2.25
N ALA A 37 -2.29 9.81 -3.53
CA ALA A 37 -1.02 10.29 -4.07
C ALA A 37 -0.85 11.74 -3.60
N ASN A 38 0.34 12.11 -3.16
CA ASN A 38 0.62 13.44 -2.62
C ASN A 38 1.17 14.35 -3.74
N PRO A 39 0.31 15.06 -4.51
CA PRO A 39 0.74 15.90 -5.61
C PRO A 39 1.60 17.09 -5.15
N ASN A 40 1.55 17.41 -3.86
CA ASN A 40 2.28 18.52 -3.25
C ASN A 40 3.69 18.12 -2.75
N GLY A 41 4.28 17.09 -3.32
CA GLY A 41 5.62 16.61 -2.98
C GLY A 41 5.63 15.45 -1.99
N PRO A 42 6.69 14.62 -2.04
CA PRO A 42 6.85 13.49 -1.16
C PRO A 42 7.10 13.94 0.29
N PRO A 43 6.84 13.07 1.28
CA PRO A 43 7.26 13.32 2.65
C PRO A 43 8.80 13.31 2.74
N TRP A 44 9.36 13.99 3.74
CA TRP A 44 10.80 13.96 4.00
C TRP A 44 11.30 12.54 4.36
N LEU A 45 10.53 11.85 5.20
CA LEU A 45 10.86 10.50 5.68
C LEU A 45 9.82 9.47 5.18
N ASN A 46 10.31 8.33 4.76
CA ASN A 46 9.52 7.13 4.50
C ASN A 46 10.08 5.97 5.34
N GLY A 47 9.28 5.45 6.28
CA GLY A 47 9.71 4.37 7.16
C GLY A 47 10.87 4.71 8.11
N GLY A 48 11.25 5.98 8.20
CA GLY A 48 12.39 6.47 8.98
C GLY A 48 13.61 6.86 8.14
N ASP A 49 13.62 6.52 6.85
CA ASP A 49 14.68 6.86 5.91
C ASP A 49 14.33 8.13 5.11
N ARG A 50 15.33 8.91 4.74
CA ARG A 50 15.15 10.13 3.93
C ARG A 50 14.87 9.77 2.48
N VAL A 51 13.72 10.22 1.96
CA VAL A 51 13.30 9.92 0.58
C VAL A 51 14.32 10.40 -0.45
N VAL A 52 14.97 11.54 -0.23
CA VAL A 52 16.00 12.06 -1.13
C VAL A 52 17.23 11.16 -1.23
N GLU A 53 17.53 10.36 -0.21
CA GLU A 53 18.67 9.43 -0.18
C GLU A 53 18.31 8.02 -0.62
N THR A 54 17.12 7.56 -0.27
CA THR A 54 16.67 6.18 -0.55
C THR A 54 15.81 6.05 -1.81
N GLY A 55 15.31 7.18 -2.33
CA GLY A 55 14.44 7.24 -3.48
C GLY A 55 12.96 7.06 -3.16
N CYS A 56 12.16 7.07 -4.21
CA CYS A 56 10.70 6.96 -4.13
C CYS A 56 10.26 5.49 -4.00
N THR A 57 10.73 4.80 -2.97
CA THR A 57 10.56 3.33 -2.79
C THR A 57 9.11 2.84 -2.70
N CYS A 58 8.13 3.75 -2.57
CA CYS A 58 6.70 3.42 -2.69
C CYS A 58 6.24 3.28 -4.15
N HIS A 59 7.08 3.67 -5.12
CA HIS A 59 6.83 3.66 -6.54
C HIS A 59 7.79 2.72 -7.26
N GLY A 60 7.52 2.33 -8.50
CA GLY A 60 8.45 1.62 -9.36
C GLY A 60 8.94 0.30 -8.77
N ASP A 61 8.08 -0.47 -8.12
CA ASP A 61 8.42 -1.72 -7.44
C ASP A 61 9.55 -1.58 -6.40
N GLY A 62 9.75 -0.35 -5.89
CA GLY A 62 10.72 -0.04 -4.84
C GLY A 62 12.17 0.12 -5.32
N ALA A 63 12.45 0.12 -6.63
CA ALA A 63 13.78 0.24 -7.19
C ALA A 63 13.91 1.39 -8.19
N PRO A 64 15.10 2.03 -8.32
CA PRO A 64 15.33 3.05 -9.34
C PRO A 64 15.30 2.44 -10.75
N SER A 65 14.74 3.17 -11.70
CA SER A 65 14.67 2.79 -13.10
C SER A 65 15.60 3.64 -13.97
N THR A 66 16.38 2.98 -14.82
CA THR A 66 17.21 3.68 -15.83
C THR A 66 16.39 4.32 -16.94
N GLU A 67 15.11 3.97 -17.08
CA GLU A 67 14.19 4.56 -18.06
C GLU A 67 13.79 6.00 -17.71
N VAL A 68 13.97 6.39 -16.45
CA VAL A 68 13.75 7.77 -16.00
C VAL A 68 15.05 8.54 -16.06
N VAL A 69 15.08 9.58 -16.91
CA VAL A 69 16.19 10.50 -17.00
C VAL A 69 15.92 11.70 -16.10
N VAL A 70 16.74 11.82 -15.05
CA VAL A 70 16.74 12.97 -14.13
C VAL A 70 17.98 13.80 -14.43
N SER A 71 17.80 15.09 -14.72
CA SER A 71 18.90 15.99 -15.02
C SER A 71 18.79 17.30 -14.25
N ILE A 72 19.93 17.91 -14.00
CA ILE A 72 20.05 19.25 -13.43
C ILE A 72 21.08 20.04 -14.25
N SER A 73 20.70 21.22 -14.70
CA SER A 73 21.54 22.14 -15.46
C SER A 73 21.82 23.43 -14.68
N GLY A 74 22.79 24.19 -15.11
CA GLY A 74 23.22 25.42 -14.42
C GLY A 74 24.22 25.19 -13.28
N VAL A 75 24.71 23.94 -13.14
CA VAL A 75 25.57 23.52 -12.02
C VAL A 75 27.01 23.96 -12.25
N PRO A 76 27.64 24.81 -11.37
CA PRO A 76 29.03 25.17 -11.51
C PRO A 76 29.95 23.98 -11.17
N ARG A 77 31.16 23.96 -11.69
CA ARG A 77 32.17 22.96 -11.29
C ARG A 77 32.70 23.22 -9.89
N SER A 78 32.97 24.47 -9.59
CA SER A 78 33.30 24.96 -8.23
C SER A 78 32.42 26.16 -7.91
N TYR A 79 32.15 26.37 -6.62
CA TYR A 79 31.35 27.50 -6.22
C TYR A 79 32.23 28.68 -5.82
N SER A 80 31.70 29.91 -5.99
CA SER A 80 32.25 31.12 -5.36
C SER A 80 31.50 31.42 -4.06
N LEU A 81 32.19 31.86 -3.03
CA LEU A 81 31.61 32.11 -1.72
C LEU A 81 30.44 33.10 -1.82
N GLY A 82 29.28 32.70 -1.30
CA GLY A 82 28.07 33.51 -1.26
C GLY A 82 27.42 33.76 -2.64
N ALA A 83 27.94 33.17 -3.73
CA ALA A 83 27.35 33.32 -5.06
C ALA A 83 26.05 32.50 -5.19
N THR A 84 25.11 33.03 -5.99
CA THR A 84 23.87 32.35 -6.28
C THR A 84 23.90 31.79 -7.71
N TYR A 85 23.44 30.54 -7.87
CA TYR A 85 23.36 29.81 -9.15
C TYR A 85 21.94 29.39 -9.39
N ASP A 86 21.47 29.57 -10.63
CA ASP A 86 20.14 29.14 -11.05
C ASP A 86 20.24 27.74 -11.65
N PHE A 87 19.51 26.81 -11.06
CA PHE A 87 19.42 25.43 -11.53
C PHE A 87 18.09 25.19 -12.24
N THR A 88 18.14 24.39 -13.28
CA THR A 88 16.93 23.83 -13.91
C THR A 88 16.96 22.32 -13.75
N ILE A 89 15.97 21.79 -13.05
CA ILE A 89 15.72 20.34 -12.90
C ILE A 89 14.81 19.90 -14.02
N SER A 90 15.16 18.81 -14.71
CA SER A 90 14.33 18.20 -15.74
C SER A 90 14.17 16.71 -15.47
N LEU A 91 12.94 16.25 -15.63
CA LEU A 91 12.51 14.86 -15.49
C LEU A 91 11.95 14.42 -16.83
N GLN A 92 12.44 13.28 -17.35
CA GLN A 92 12.01 12.77 -18.65
C GLN A 92 11.79 11.27 -18.57
N HIS A 93 10.71 10.80 -19.18
CA HIS A 93 10.38 9.40 -19.39
C HIS A 93 9.59 9.26 -20.68
N ALA A 94 9.68 8.10 -21.36
CA ALA A 94 9.09 7.90 -22.70
C ALA A 94 7.56 8.06 -22.73
N SER A 95 6.86 7.70 -21.64
CA SER A 95 5.38 7.73 -21.57
C SER A 95 4.82 8.56 -20.41
N ASN A 96 5.55 8.74 -19.33
CA ASN A 96 5.11 9.54 -18.18
C ASN A 96 5.59 10.98 -18.37
N GLU A 97 4.67 11.88 -18.72
CA GLU A 97 5.02 13.27 -19.07
C GLU A 97 5.21 14.16 -17.83
N ASP A 98 4.61 13.79 -16.70
CA ASP A 98 4.61 14.55 -15.47
C ASP A 98 5.22 13.76 -14.31
N GLY A 99 5.59 14.49 -13.26
CA GLY A 99 6.17 13.88 -12.07
C GLY A 99 6.47 14.87 -10.97
N GLY A 100 7.45 14.50 -10.14
CA GLY A 100 7.92 15.31 -9.05
C GLY A 100 9.39 15.10 -8.78
N TYR A 101 9.94 15.93 -7.90
CA TYR A 101 11.34 15.84 -7.50
C TYR A 101 11.54 16.17 -6.02
N MET A 102 12.71 15.81 -5.47
CA MET A 102 13.26 16.33 -4.23
C MET A 102 14.76 16.58 -4.39
N LEU A 103 15.22 17.75 -3.99
CA LEU A 103 16.61 18.18 -4.06
C LEU A 103 17.09 18.59 -2.66
N TRP A 104 18.30 18.16 -2.28
CA TRP A 104 18.94 18.50 -1.02
C TRP A 104 20.45 18.66 -1.16
N ASP A 105 21.02 19.66 -0.50
CA ASP A 105 22.46 19.97 -0.46
C ASP A 105 23.08 19.68 0.91
N TYR A 106 22.41 18.87 1.73
CA TYR A 106 22.82 18.55 3.10
C TYR A 106 22.95 19.79 4.00
N ASN A 107 22.13 20.83 3.71
CA ASN A 107 22.16 22.12 4.43
C ASN A 107 23.54 22.84 4.37
N SER A 108 24.29 22.63 3.30
CA SER A 108 25.59 23.23 3.11
C SER A 108 25.49 24.66 2.57
N GLY A 109 24.48 24.95 1.76
CA GLY A 109 24.15 26.27 1.22
C GLY A 109 22.71 26.66 1.55
N THR A 110 22.10 27.44 0.66
CA THR A 110 20.69 27.83 0.76
C THR A 110 19.97 27.55 -0.55
N LEU A 111 19.07 26.59 -0.53
CA LEU A 111 18.19 26.29 -1.65
C LEU A 111 16.94 27.18 -1.58
N THR A 112 16.61 27.84 -2.70
CA THR A 112 15.42 28.72 -2.81
C THR A 112 14.50 28.16 -3.88
N PRO A 113 13.22 27.92 -3.55
CA PRO A 113 12.25 27.40 -4.51
C PRO A 113 11.88 28.46 -5.55
N GLY A 114 11.70 28.04 -6.81
CA GLY A 114 11.09 28.82 -7.86
C GLY A 114 9.66 28.40 -8.13
N GLU A 115 9.13 28.76 -9.29
CA GLU A 115 7.76 28.42 -9.71
C GLU A 115 7.57 26.89 -9.73
N GLY A 116 6.44 26.41 -9.22
CA GLY A 116 6.11 24.98 -9.12
C GLY A 116 6.92 24.22 -8.06
N SER A 117 7.72 24.92 -7.24
CA SER A 117 8.56 24.33 -6.19
C SER A 117 8.23 24.90 -4.81
N LYS A 118 8.58 24.16 -3.77
CA LYS A 118 8.44 24.58 -2.36
C LYS A 118 9.55 23.99 -1.51
N THR A 119 9.75 24.53 -0.32
CA THR A 119 10.55 23.87 0.72
C THR A 119 9.79 22.65 1.26
N VAL A 120 10.52 21.63 1.67
CA VAL A 120 9.95 20.44 2.32
C VAL A 120 9.52 20.80 3.74
N ASP A 121 8.30 20.40 4.15
CA ASP A 121 7.70 20.85 5.42
C ASP A 121 8.54 20.47 6.65
N ASP A 122 9.13 19.26 6.66
CA ASP A 122 9.93 18.74 7.78
C ASP A 122 11.45 19.01 7.62
N GLU A 123 11.90 19.55 6.48
CA GLU A 123 13.30 19.87 6.19
C GLU A 123 13.37 21.12 5.30
N PRO A 124 13.37 22.32 5.88
CA PRO A 124 13.39 23.58 5.12
C PRO A 124 14.63 23.78 4.23
N GLY A 125 15.69 23.02 4.46
CA GLY A 125 16.90 22.99 3.61
C GLY A 125 16.76 22.15 2.34
N ALA A 126 15.66 21.41 2.18
CA ALA A 126 15.37 20.64 0.99
C ALA A 126 14.23 21.26 0.17
N LEU A 127 14.26 21.06 -1.15
CA LEU A 127 13.18 21.47 -2.08
C LEU A 127 12.46 20.28 -2.65
N SER A 128 11.17 20.49 -2.94
CA SER A 128 10.32 19.56 -3.65
C SER A 128 9.36 20.32 -4.57
N GLN A 129 8.65 19.60 -5.47
CA GLN A 129 7.58 20.21 -6.24
C GLN A 129 6.42 20.64 -5.33
N SER A 130 5.79 21.75 -5.68
CA SER A 130 4.47 22.15 -5.18
C SER A 130 3.37 21.80 -6.19
N GLU A 131 3.75 21.57 -7.44
CA GLU A 131 2.88 21.16 -8.54
C GLU A 131 3.59 20.06 -9.34
N VAL A 132 2.84 19.10 -9.82
CA VAL A 132 3.36 18.07 -10.74
C VAL A 132 3.80 18.70 -12.05
N GLY A 133 4.86 18.19 -12.63
CA GLY A 133 5.43 18.69 -13.85
C GLY A 133 6.66 17.90 -14.25
N ASN A 134 7.45 18.44 -15.19
CA ASN A 134 8.68 17.80 -15.66
C ASN A 134 9.88 18.74 -15.71
N ASN A 135 9.67 20.03 -15.39
CA ASN A 135 10.75 21.03 -15.33
C ASN A 135 10.50 22.02 -14.21
N TRP A 136 11.54 22.29 -13.43
CA TRP A 136 11.47 23.25 -12.32
C TRP A 136 12.73 24.11 -12.30
N ALA A 137 12.57 25.41 -12.13
CA ALA A 137 13.65 26.35 -11.88
C ALA A 137 13.79 26.56 -10.36
N VAL A 138 15.00 26.42 -9.85
CA VAL A 138 15.34 26.68 -8.44
C VAL A 138 16.66 27.42 -8.39
N SER A 139 16.99 28.06 -7.27
CA SER A 139 18.31 28.67 -7.10
C SER A 139 19.01 28.15 -5.85
N TRP A 140 20.33 28.12 -5.92
CA TRP A 140 21.19 27.72 -4.83
C TRP A 140 22.21 28.84 -4.53
N THR A 141 22.22 29.29 -3.29
CA THR A 141 23.23 30.24 -2.79
C THR A 141 24.30 29.48 -2.04
N ALA A 142 25.52 29.57 -2.52
CA ALA A 142 26.67 28.90 -1.95
C ALA A 142 27.00 29.42 -0.54
N PRO A 143 27.66 28.60 0.29
CA PRO A 143 28.17 29.04 1.61
C PRO A 143 29.02 30.29 1.51
N THR A 144 29.00 31.12 2.56
CA THR A 144 29.86 32.33 2.68
C THR A 144 31.24 31.99 3.15
N GLU A 145 31.49 30.77 3.59
CA GLU A 145 32.79 30.24 4.01
C GLU A 145 33.12 28.99 3.21
N ASP A 146 34.41 28.65 3.07
CA ASP A 146 34.83 27.41 2.41
C ASP A 146 34.51 26.20 3.30
N VAL A 147 33.56 25.40 2.87
CA VAL A 147 33.14 24.15 3.55
C VAL A 147 33.65 22.89 2.82
N GLY A 148 34.54 23.08 1.84
CA GLY A 148 34.96 22.01 0.94
C GLY A 148 33.95 21.75 -0.18
N SER A 149 33.97 20.57 -0.77
CA SER A 149 33.00 20.18 -1.81
C SER A 149 31.62 19.98 -1.21
N VAL A 150 30.60 20.55 -1.85
CA VAL A 150 29.21 20.43 -1.44
C VAL A 150 28.56 19.28 -2.22
N ALA A 151 28.01 18.29 -1.49
CA ALA A 151 27.28 17.17 -2.06
C ALA A 151 25.80 17.53 -2.26
N PHE A 152 25.21 16.99 -3.31
CA PHE A 152 23.80 17.13 -3.64
C PHE A 152 23.17 15.77 -3.89
N GLN A 153 21.92 15.66 -3.52
CA GLN A 153 21.08 14.51 -3.81
C GLN A 153 19.80 15.00 -4.48
N LEU A 154 19.48 14.42 -5.64
CA LEU A 154 18.29 14.72 -6.41
C LEU A 154 17.58 13.43 -6.76
N VAL A 155 16.32 13.29 -6.38
CA VAL A 155 15.45 12.20 -6.80
C VAL A 155 14.35 12.77 -7.68
N GLY A 156 14.03 12.08 -8.76
CA GLY A 156 12.91 12.40 -9.67
C GLY A 156 12.01 11.20 -9.85
N ASN A 157 10.71 11.41 -9.80
CA ASN A 157 9.68 10.38 -9.95
C ASN A 157 8.72 10.76 -11.08
N ALA A 158 8.75 10.00 -12.18
CA ALA A 158 7.84 10.14 -13.32
C ALA A 158 6.57 9.34 -13.06
N VAL A 159 5.43 10.02 -12.95
CA VAL A 159 4.15 9.40 -12.58
C VAL A 159 3.25 9.19 -13.79
N ASN A 160 2.52 8.09 -13.78
CA ASN A 160 1.59 7.71 -14.84
C ASN A 160 0.23 8.42 -14.77
N GLY A 161 0.02 9.27 -13.76
CA GLY A 161 -1.18 10.11 -13.62
C GLY A 161 -2.42 9.40 -13.07
N ASN A 162 -2.35 8.14 -12.69
CA ASN A 162 -3.50 7.40 -12.14
C ASN A 162 -3.81 7.72 -10.66
N GLY A 163 -2.93 8.48 -9.99
CA GLY A 163 -3.09 8.87 -8.60
C GLY A 163 -2.84 7.77 -7.57
N GLN A 164 -2.19 6.69 -7.97
CA GLN A 164 -1.82 5.56 -7.09
C GLN A 164 -0.30 5.41 -7.03
N PHE A 165 0.21 4.78 -5.98
CA PHE A 165 1.60 4.36 -5.86
C PHE A 165 1.70 2.95 -6.44
N ASP A 166 2.21 2.81 -7.66
CA ASP A 166 2.30 1.52 -8.32
C ASP A 166 3.58 1.37 -9.18
N GLY A 167 3.76 0.20 -9.80
CA GLY A 167 4.90 -0.10 -10.65
C GLY A 167 4.96 0.70 -11.95
N GLY A 168 3.91 1.44 -12.30
CA GLY A 168 3.90 2.33 -13.47
C GLY A 168 4.46 3.72 -13.18
N ASP A 169 4.66 4.06 -11.91
CA ASP A 169 5.40 5.25 -11.49
C ASP A 169 6.88 4.86 -11.36
N LEU A 170 7.73 5.46 -12.16
CA LEU A 170 9.14 5.12 -12.20
C LEU A 170 9.99 6.27 -11.66
N TRP A 171 11.07 5.97 -10.98
CA TRP A 171 11.93 7.00 -10.39
C TRP A 171 13.42 6.69 -10.58
N ASN A 172 14.24 7.74 -10.47
CA ASN A 172 15.69 7.61 -10.48
C ASN A 172 16.31 8.62 -9.51
N ILE A 173 17.57 8.40 -9.16
CA ILE A 173 18.29 9.19 -8.17
C ILE A 173 19.65 9.63 -8.73
N LEU A 174 19.97 10.91 -8.60
CA LEU A 174 21.18 11.53 -9.05
C LEU A 174 21.95 12.12 -7.87
N SER A 175 23.18 11.63 -7.66
CA SER A 175 24.10 12.17 -6.68
C SER A 175 25.23 12.93 -7.40
N PHE A 176 25.52 14.14 -6.99
CA PHE A 176 26.61 14.91 -7.56
C PHE A 176 27.25 15.83 -6.52
N SER A 177 28.35 16.46 -6.89
CA SER A 177 29.00 17.46 -6.04
C SER A 177 29.46 18.67 -6.82
N ILE A 178 29.52 19.81 -6.12
CA ILE A 178 30.15 21.04 -6.56
C ILE A 178 31.43 21.19 -5.75
N SER A 179 32.57 21.39 -6.44
CA SER A 179 33.88 21.46 -5.79
C SER A 179 34.04 22.73 -4.97
N ALA A 180 34.96 22.68 -4.03
CA ALA A 180 35.36 23.81 -3.22
C ALA A 180 35.78 25.02 -4.07
N PRO A 181 35.77 26.25 -3.51
CA PRO A 181 36.33 27.44 -4.15
C PRO A 181 37.79 27.20 -4.57
N ASP A 182 38.20 27.85 -5.64
CA ASP A 182 39.57 27.79 -6.16
C ASP A 182 40.08 26.40 -6.59
N SER A 183 39.17 25.43 -6.77
CA SER A 183 39.52 24.12 -7.33
C SER A 183 40.03 24.28 -8.76
N THR A 184 41.12 23.59 -9.08
CA THR A 184 41.74 23.61 -10.42
C THR A 184 41.38 22.34 -11.20
N TYR A 185 41.09 22.44 -12.50
CA TYR A 185 40.75 21.34 -13.41
C TYR A 185 41.77 21.32 -14.56
N GLU A 186 42.22 20.14 -14.95
CA GLU A 186 43.27 19.94 -15.98
C GLU A 186 42.69 19.66 -17.38
N ASP A 187 41.38 19.60 -17.55
CA ASP A 187 40.74 19.23 -18.80
C ASP A 187 40.28 20.44 -19.63
N ASP A 188 40.07 20.23 -20.97
CA ASP A 188 39.56 21.25 -21.90
C ASP A 188 38.14 21.74 -21.54
N GLU A 189 37.43 21.05 -20.66
CA GLU A 189 36.15 21.48 -20.13
C GLU A 189 36.29 22.54 -19.00
N ALA A 190 37.48 22.84 -18.55
CA ALA A 190 37.75 23.89 -17.54
C ALA A 190 37.13 25.25 -17.93
N ASN A 191 36.93 25.50 -19.21
CA ASN A 191 36.30 26.73 -19.74
C ASN A 191 34.78 26.74 -19.69
N ARG A 192 34.13 25.64 -19.30
CA ARG A 192 32.66 25.60 -19.14
C ARG A 192 32.31 25.94 -17.69
N GLU A 193 31.85 27.15 -17.47
CA GLU A 193 31.47 27.65 -16.17
C GLU A 193 30.31 26.83 -15.54
N LEU A 194 29.35 26.42 -16.38
CA LEU A 194 28.15 25.67 -15.96
C LEU A 194 28.03 24.36 -16.74
N ARG A 195 27.55 23.34 -16.07
CA ARG A 195 27.36 21.98 -16.61
C ARG A 195 25.92 21.48 -16.40
N THR A 196 25.54 20.50 -17.21
CA THR A 196 24.37 19.66 -17.00
C THR A 196 24.84 18.29 -16.52
N ILE A 197 24.21 17.79 -15.48
CA ILE A 197 24.47 16.45 -14.91
C ILE A 197 23.17 15.66 -15.01
N SER A 198 23.26 14.40 -15.42
CA SER A 198 22.09 13.55 -15.61
C SER A 198 22.38 12.12 -15.15
N VAL A 199 21.31 11.40 -14.86
CA VAL A 199 21.26 9.95 -14.62
C VAL A 199 20.10 9.37 -15.43
N GLY A 200 20.20 8.11 -15.78
CA GLY A 200 19.23 7.42 -16.62
C GLY A 200 19.78 7.14 -18.02
N ASP A 201 19.06 6.30 -18.76
CA ASP A 201 19.40 5.94 -20.14
C ASP A 201 18.62 6.84 -21.09
N TYR A 202 19.34 7.78 -21.73
CA TYR A 202 18.72 8.72 -22.68
C TYR A 202 18.13 8.00 -23.90
N ASP A 203 18.69 6.87 -24.30
CA ASP A 203 18.19 6.09 -25.43
C ASP A 203 16.83 5.47 -25.14
N SER A 204 16.50 5.24 -23.87
CA SER A 204 15.18 4.74 -23.47
C SER A 204 14.02 5.67 -23.82
N LEU A 205 14.28 6.98 -23.95
CA LEU A 205 13.29 7.99 -24.33
C LEU A 205 12.82 7.85 -25.79
N PHE A 206 13.59 7.14 -26.61
CA PHE A 206 13.33 6.95 -28.05
C PHE A 206 12.89 5.53 -28.40
N VAL A 207 12.75 4.67 -27.41
CA VAL A 207 12.11 3.36 -27.62
C VAL A 207 10.69 3.62 -28.07
N ALA A 208 10.30 3.02 -29.22
CA ALA A 208 8.92 3.13 -29.70
C ALA A 208 7.99 2.65 -28.58
N VAL A 209 7.32 3.59 -27.94
CA VAL A 209 6.32 3.28 -26.91
C VAL A 209 5.26 2.45 -27.62
N GLU A 210 5.05 1.21 -27.20
CA GLU A 210 3.87 0.46 -27.58
C GLU A 210 2.66 1.34 -27.27
N ASP A 211 1.62 1.24 -28.12
CA ASP A 211 0.42 2.09 -28.02
C ASP A 211 0.07 2.34 -26.54
N PRO A 212 0.11 3.59 -26.05
CA PRO A 212 -0.17 3.90 -24.64
C PRO A 212 -1.49 3.32 -24.16
N ALA A 213 -2.47 3.17 -25.09
CA ALA A 213 -3.74 2.53 -24.79
C ALA A 213 -3.60 1.01 -24.57
N ALA A 214 -2.66 0.34 -25.26
CA ALA A 214 -2.40 -1.08 -25.06
C ALA A 214 -1.67 -1.33 -23.74
N LEU A 215 -0.67 -0.52 -23.41
CA LEU A 215 0.04 -0.57 -22.12
C LEU A 215 -0.89 -0.27 -20.95
N GLU A 216 -1.77 0.72 -21.09
CA GLU A 216 -2.77 1.02 -20.07
C GLU A 216 -3.78 -0.12 -19.90
N ALA A 217 -4.20 -0.78 -21.00
CA ALA A 217 -5.10 -1.94 -20.95
C ALA A 217 -4.43 -3.14 -20.26
N GLU A 218 -3.17 -3.43 -20.60
CA GLU A 218 -2.39 -4.53 -19.98
C GLU A 218 -2.17 -4.26 -18.48
N ARG A 219 -1.88 -3.02 -18.13
CA ARG A 219 -1.72 -2.60 -16.74
C ARG A 219 -3.02 -2.67 -15.95
N GLN A 220 -4.13 -2.21 -16.52
CA GLN A 220 -5.47 -2.32 -15.91
C GLN A 220 -5.86 -3.79 -15.70
N GLU A 221 -5.49 -4.66 -16.63
CA GLU A 221 -5.70 -6.10 -16.52
C GLU A 221 -4.85 -6.69 -15.38
N GLY A 222 -3.57 -6.31 -15.27
CA GLY A 222 -2.68 -6.71 -14.17
C GLY A 222 -3.17 -6.24 -12.79
N ILE A 223 -3.57 -4.97 -12.66
CA ILE A 223 -4.16 -4.43 -11.41
C ILE A 223 -5.47 -5.14 -11.08
N ALA A 224 -6.33 -5.39 -12.07
CA ALA A 224 -7.59 -6.10 -11.87
C ALA A 224 -7.35 -7.55 -11.42
N GLU A 225 -6.35 -8.23 -11.96
CA GLU A 225 -5.96 -9.59 -11.58
C GLU A 225 -5.41 -9.63 -10.16
N ASP A 226 -4.50 -8.74 -9.79
CA ASP A 226 -3.94 -8.63 -8.45
C ASP A 226 -5.00 -8.26 -7.41
N PHE A 227 -5.86 -7.30 -7.71
CA PHE A 227 -6.98 -6.93 -6.85
C PHE A 227 -7.96 -8.11 -6.69
N PHE A 228 -8.25 -8.83 -7.77
CA PHE A 228 -9.11 -10.01 -7.73
C PHE A 228 -8.47 -11.12 -6.89
N ASN A 229 -7.20 -11.43 -7.09
CA ASN A 229 -6.51 -12.50 -6.38
C ASN A 229 -6.32 -12.18 -4.89
N ASN A 230 -5.77 -11.01 -4.56
CA ASN A 230 -5.53 -10.60 -3.17
C ASN A 230 -6.84 -10.28 -2.44
N GLY A 231 -7.78 -9.60 -3.10
CA GLY A 231 -9.10 -9.29 -2.53
C GLY A 231 -9.90 -10.55 -2.22
N ASN A 232 -9.87 -11.55 -3.11
CA ASN A 232 -10.52 -12.83 -2.86
C ASN A 232 -9.88 -13.60 -1.70
N LEU A 233 -8.54 -13.59 -1.57
CA LEU A 233 -7.85 -14.21 -0.46
C LEU A 233 -8.33 -13.64 0.88
N PHE A 234 -8.33 -12.31 1.03
CA PHE A 234 -8.77 -11.65 2.26
C PHE A 234 -10.27 -11.82 2.51
N TYR A 235 -11.09 -11.67 1.48
CA TYR A 235 -12.55 -11.82 1.59
C TYR A 235 -12.95 -13.22 2.06
N TRP A 236 -12.45 -14.27 1.39
CA TRP A 236 -12.82 -15.65 1.71
C TRP A 236 -12.25 -16.14 3.02
N THR A 237 -11.01 -15.75 3.39
CA THR A 237 -10.43 -16.08 4.70
C THR A 237 -11.21 -15.41 5.83
N THR A 238 -11.56 -14.14 5.69
CA THR A 238 -12.35 -13.41 6.68
C THR A 238 -13.74 -14.03 6.83
N LEU A 239 -14.41 -14.35 5.72
CA LEU A 239 -15.71 -15.00 5.73
C LEU A 239 -15.65 -16.39 6.40
N ALA A 240 -14.61 -17.18 6.11
CA ALA A 240 -14.39 -18.48 6.74
C ALA A 240 -14.21 -18.34 8.26
N ILE A 241 -13.41 -17.38 8.71
CA ILE A 241 -13.20 -17.11 10.15
C ILE A 241 -14.50 -16.69 10.84
N ILE A 242 -15.29 -15.83 10.20
CA ILE A 242 -16.59 -15.38 10.74
C ILE A 242 -17.56 -16.57 10.87
N ILE A 243 -17.67 -17.40 9.84
CA ILE A 243 -18.57 -18.58 9.84
C ILE A 243 -18.11 -19.58 10.90
N LEU A 244 -16.82 -19.90 10.97
CA LEU A 244 -16.28 -20.81 11.99
C LEU A 244 -16.50 -20.26 13.40
N GLY A 245 -16.26 -18.96 13.60
CA GLY A 245 -16.51 -18.27 14.87
C GLY A 245 -17.98 -18.35 15.27
N ALA A 246 -18.90 -18.10 14.35
CA ALA A 246 -20.35 -18.21 14.60
C ALA A 246 -20.78 -19.64 14.96
N VAL A 247 -20.24 -20.64 14.27
CA VAL A 247 -20.53 -22.07 14.56
C VAL A 247 -20.01 -22.44 15.95
N VAL A 248 -18.75 -22.12 16.27
CA VAL A 248 -18.15 -22.42 17.60
C VAL A 248 -18.92 -21.70 18.70
N GLN A 249 -19.26 -20.44 18.50
CA GLN A 249 -20.03 -19.65 19.45
C GLN A 249 -21.43 -20.24 19.65
N GLY A 250 -22.10 -20.64 18.57
CA GLY A 250 -23.41 -21.29 18.61
C GLY A 250 -23.38 -22.60 19.42
N GLU A 251 -22.43 -23.49 19.13
CA GLU A 251 -22.22 -24.73 19.88
C GLU A 251 -21.91 -24.47 21.37
N PHE A 252 -21.08 -23.47 21.66
CA PHE A 252 -20.73 -23.11 23.05
C PHE A 252 -21.96 -22.62 23.83
N TYR A 253 -22.76 -21.72 23.26
CA TYR A 253 -23.97 -21.20 23.91
C TYR A 253 -25.04 -22.27 24.09
N GLU A 254 -25.24 -23.12 23.10
CA GLU A 254 -26.20 -24.22 23.20
C GLU A 254 -25.84 -25.18 24.35
N ARG A 255 -24.56 -25.53 24.48
CA ARG A 255 -24.09 -26.40 25.58
C ARG A 255 -24.16 -25.73 26.97
N LYS A 256 -23.79 -24.44 27.03
CA LYS A 256 -23.66 -23.74 28.32
C LYS A 256 -25.01 -23.24 28.85
N PHE A 257 -25.89 -22.78 27.98
CA PHE A 257 -27.14 -22.12 28.37
C PHE A 257 -28.40 -22.81 27.84
N GLY A 258 -28.33 -23.60 26.78
CA GLY A 258 -29.45 -24.27 26.14
C GLY A 258 -29.69 -25.74 26.56
N GLY A 259 -28.89 -26.24 27.56
CA GLY A 259 -29.03 -27.62 28.02
C GLY A 259 -28.56 -28.70 27.01
N GLY A 260 -27.89 -28.28 25.96
CA GLY A 260 -27.38 -29.16 24.91
C GLY A 260 -28.30 -29.25 23.67
N PRO A 261 -27.88 -29.99 22.64
CA PRO A 261 -28.60 -30.09 21.39
C PRO A 261 -29.93 -30.86 21.59
N PRO A 262 -31.03 -30.48 20.88
CA PRO A 262 -32.29 -31.18 20.95
C PRO A 262 -32.14 -32.62 20.45
N HIS A 263 -32.85 -33.55 21.10
CA HIS A 263 -32.82 -34.95 20.72
C HIS A 263 -33.44 -35.15 19.32
N LEU A 264 -32.78 -35.94 18.51
CA LEU A 264 -33.28 -36.36 17.19
C LEU A 264 -33.54 -37.87 17.22
N ASP A 265 -34.81 -38.26 16.97
CA ASP A 265 -35.18 -39.68 16.90
C ASP A 265 -34.42 -40.43 15.83
N MET A 266 -34.04 -41.67 16.09
CA MET A 266 -33.26 -42.52 15.18
C MET A 266 -33.94 -42.73 13.82
N SER A 267 -35.27 -42.74 13.77
CA SER A 267 -36.03 -42.79 12.51
C SER A 267 -35.80 -41.64 11.55
N LEU A 268 -35.44 -40.44 12.12
CA LEU A 268 -35.07 -39.24 11.37
C LEU A 268 -33.55 -39.10 11.28
N ALA A 269 -32.82 -39.45 12.33
CA ALA A 269 -31.38 -39.31 12.42
C ALA A 269 -30.66 -40.18 11.36
N VAL A 270 -31.08 -41.40 11.14
CA VAL A 270 -30.44 -42.31 10.19
C VAL A 270 -30.56 -41.80 8.73
N PRO A 271 -31.74 -41.51 8.16
CA PRO A 271 -31.80 -41.01 6.79
C PRO A 271 -31.16 -39.65 6.61
N GLN A 272 -31.22 -38.78 7.62
CA GLN A 272 -30.52 -37.49 7.61
C GLN A 272 -28.99 -37.64 7.68
N GLY A 273 -28.53 -38.58 8.52
CA GLY A 273 -27.10 -38.91 8.63
C GLY A 273 -26.54 -39.48 7.32
N VAL A 274 -27.28 -40.38 6.66
CA VAL A 274 -26.89 -40.89 5.35
C VAL A 274 -26.78 -39.79 4.30
N ARG A 275 -27.81 -38.93 4.17
CA ARG A 275 -27.77 -37.79 3.22
C ARG A 275 -26.57 -36.85 3.48
N ARG A 276 -26.32 -36.50 4.73
CA ARG A 276 -25.19 -35.62 5.12
C ARG A 276 -23.85 -36.32 4.93
N GLY A 277 -23.78 -37.66 5.16
CA GLY A 277 -22.61 -38.47 4.90
C GLY A 277 -22.26 -38.51 3.41
N VAL A 278 -23.24 -38.76 2.55
CA VAL A 278 -23.06 -38.73 1.09
C VAL A 278 -22.59 -37.32 0.65
N LEU A 279 -23.23 -36.27 1.16
CA LEU A 279 -22.84 -34.87 0.85
C LEU A 279 -21.41 -34.59 1.30
N SER A 280 -21.00 -35.10 2.46
CA SER A 280 -19.61 -34.93 2.96
C SER A 280 -18.61 -35.63 2.04
N ILE A 281 -18.90 -36.83 1.56
CA ILE A 281 -18.02 -37.54 0.61
C ILE A 281 -17.92 -36.75 -0.69
N VAL A 282 -19.02 -36.27 -1.25
CA VAL A 282 -19.02 -35.47 -2.48
C VAL A 282 -18.19 -34.19 -2.32
N THR A 283 -18.37 -33.45 -1.20
CA THR A 283 -17.65 -32.20 -0.97
C THR A 283 -16.16 -32.43 -0.69
N ILE A 284 -15.78 -33.53 -0.03
CA ILE A 284 -14.39 -33.95 0.15
C ILE A 284 -13.72 -34.22 -1.22
N LEU A 285 -14.40 -34.98 -2.08
CA LEU A 285 -13.89 -35.29 -3.43
C LEU A 285 -13.75 -34.01 -4.28
N LEU A 286 -14.71 -33.08 -4.16
CA LEU A 286 -14.69 -31.81 -4.87
C LEU A 286 -13.52 -30.92 -4.38
N PHE A 287 -13.28 -30.89 -3.08
CA PHE A 287 -12.16 -30.17 -2.51
C PHE A 287 -10.81 -30.79 -2.90
N ALA A 288 -10.71 -32.13 -2.86
CA ALA A 288 -9.51 -32.85 -3.31
C ALA A 288 -9.22 -32.59 -4.80
N TRP A 289 -10.26 -32.61 -5.65
CA TRP A 289 -10.14 -32.26 -7.06
C TRP A 289 -9.68 -30.80 -7.25
N ALA A 290 -10.23 -29.85 -6.49
CA ALA A 290 -9.84 -28.45 -6.59
C ALA A 290 -8.36 -28.22 -6.22
N LEU A 291 -7.84 -28.99 -5.24
CA LEU A 291 -6.42 -28.96 -4.86
C LEU A 291 -5.54 -29.62 -5.93
N ASP A 292 -5.93 -30.81 -6.40
CA ASP A 292 -5.13 -31.61 -7.37
C ASP A 292 -5.04 -30.90 -8.73
N SER A 293 -6.11 -30.26 -9.16
CA SER A 293 -6.17 -29.50 -10.43
C SER A 293 -5.71 -28.05 -10.31
N SER A 294 -5.09 -27.67 -9.20
CA SER A 294 -4.56 -26.30 -8.98
C SER A 294 -5.55 -25.20 -9.34
N GLN A 295 -6.82 -25.37 -8.95
CA GLN A 295 -7.88 -24.40 -9.24
C GLN A 295 -7.61 -23.05 -8.57
N ALA A 296 -8.22 -21.99 -9.13
CA ALA A 296 -8.16 -20.67 -8.56
C ALA A 296 -8.49 -20.68 -7.06
N TRP A 297 -7.81 -19.87 -6.28
CA TRP A 297 -7.84 -19.82 -4.83
C TRP A 297 -9.28 -19.77 -4.26
N GLY A 298 -10.16 -18.95 -4.87
CA GLY A 298 -11.57 -18.84 -4.49
C GLY A 298 -12.33 -20.17 -4.62
N VAL A 299 -12.04 -20.99 -5.63
CA VAL A 299 -12.66 -22.33 -5.83
C VAL A 299 -12.22 -23.28 -4.73
N ILE A 300 -10.92 -23.29 -4.38
CA ILE A 300 -10.36 -24.08 -3.28
C ILE A 300 -11.03 -23.71 -1.95
N MET A 301 -11.17 -22.41 -1.66
CA MET A 301 -11.79 -21.94 -0.42
C MET A 301 -13.29 -22.29 -0.34
N ILE A 302 -14.05 -22.09 -1.41
CA ILE A 302 -15.48 -22.43 -1.45
C ILE A 302 -15.69 -23.92 -1.24
N THR A 303 -14.95 -24.76 -1.95
CA THR A 303 -15.06 -26.22 -1.82
C THR A 303 -14.63 -26.70 -0.44
N GLY A 304 -13.58 -26.10 0.14
CA GLY A 304 -13.14 -26.35 1.52
C GLY A 304 -14.19 -25.98 2.57
N MET A 305 -14.82 -24.81 2.42
CA MET A 305 -15.91 -24.38 3.31
C MET A 305 -17.14 -25.29 3.21
N LEU A 306 -17.52 -25.70 2.00
CA LEU A 306 -18.62 -26.67 1.79
C LEU A 306 -18.31 -28.03 2.41
N MET A 307 -17.06 -28.48 2.30
CA MET A 307 -16.59 -29.71 2.95
C MET A 307 -16.73 -29.63 4.47
N LEU A 308 -16.22 -28.56 5.09
CA LEU A 308 -16.31 -28.36 6.55
C LEU A 308 -17.77 -28.27 7.02
N TRP A 309 -18.60 -27.54 6.28
CA TRP A 309 -20.04 -27.45 6.57
C TRP A 309 -20.75 -28.82 6.49
N ALA A 310 -20.44 -29.63 5.49
CA ALA A 310 -21.03 -30.96 5.33
C ALA A 310 -20.57 -31.90 6.47
N ILE A 311 -19.28 -31.89 6.82
CA ILE A 311 -18.74 -32.68 7.94
C ILE A 311 -19.38 -32.24 9.27
N PHE A 312 -19.51 -30.92 9.51
CA PHE A 312 -20.21 -30.39 10.66
C PHE A 312 -21.66 -30.84 10.72
N GLY A 313 -22.34 -30.93 9.56
CA GLY A 313 -23.69 -31.46 9.45
C GLY A 313 -23.80 -32.93 9.92
N VAL A 314 -22.84 -33.79 9.58
CA VAL A 314 -22.78 -35.19 10.06
C VAL A 314 -22.55 -35.22 11.56
N TYR A 315 -21.52 -34.47 12.05
CA TYR A 315 -21.24 -34.33 13.49
C TYR A 315 -22.48 -33.91 14.27
N ARG A 316 -23.16 -32.87 13.83
CA ARG A 316 -24.39 -32.36 14.45
C ARG A 316 -25.51 -33.40 14.52
N THR A 317 -25.72 -34.21 13.45
CA THR A 317 -26.69 -35.28 13.45
C THR A 317 -26.37 -36.35 14.47
N VAL A 318 -25.11 -36.76 14.58
CA VAL A 318 -24.66 -37.77 15.55
C VAL A 318 -24.86 -37.27 16.98
N VAL A 319 -24.50 -36.00 17.26
CA VAL A 319 -24.67 -35.40 18.58
C VAL A 319 -26.14 -35.29 18.98
N GLN A 320 -27.03 -34.88 18.07
CA GLN A 320 -28.47 -34.81 18.28
C GLN A 320 -29.12 -36.22 18.48
N ALA A 321 -28.67 -37.23 17.73
CA ALA A 321 -29.15 -38.60 17.89
C ALA A 321 -28.77 -39.22 19.26
N ARG A 322 -27.63 -38.76 19.84
CA ARG A 322 -27.14 -39.22 21.15
C ARG A 322 -27.63 -38.37 22.32
N ALA A 323 -28.29 -37.24 22.05
CA ALA A 323 -28.80 -36.36 23.09
C ALA A 323 -29.90 -37.05 23.88
N PRO A 324 -30.06 -36.81 25.22
CA PRO A 324 -31.15 -37.38 26.00
C PRO A 324 -32.47 -36.82 25.52
N LYS A 325 -33.51 -37.71 25.55
CA LYS A 325 -34.89 -37.30 25.22
C LYS A 325 -35.34 -36.30 26.30
N GLN A 326 -35.66 -35.09 25.86
CA GLN A 326 -36.32 -34.10 26.72
C GLN A 326 -37.82 -34.31 26.64
N TYR A 327 -38.44 -34.73 27.71
CA TYR A 327 -39.91 -34.80 27.80
C TYR A 327 -40.35 -33.41 28.29
N THR A 328 -41.04 -32.66 27.44
CA THR A 328 -41.75 -31.45 27.89
C THR A 328 -43.08 -31.97 28.44
N ASP A 329 -43.22 -32.00 29.74
CA ASP A 329 -44.52 -32.20 30.37
C ASP A 329 -45.39 -31.00 30.00
N LEU A 330 -46.24 -31.18 28.99
CA LEU A 330 -47.34 -30.26 28.73
C LEU A 330 -48.39 -30.50 29.82
N ILE A 331 -48.28 -29.74 30.92
CA ILE A 331 -49.38 -29.58 31.89
C ILE A 331 -50.16 -28.33 31.51
#